data_f1c7b80f7f107793c7662b6b6e878478
#
_entry.id   f1c7b80f7f107793c7662b6b6e878478
#
_cell.length_a   1.000
_cell.length_b   1.000
_cell.length_c   1.000
_cell.angle_alpha   90.00
_cell.angle_beta   90.00
_cell.angle_gamma   90.00
#
_symmetry.space_group_name_H-M   'P 1'
#
loop_
_entity.id
_entity.type
_entity.pdbx_description
1 polymer ?
#
loop_
_entity_poly.entity_id
_entity_poly.type
_entity_poly.pdbx_seq_one_letter_code
_entity_poly.pdbx_strand_id
1 'polypeptide(L)'
;MIKRTISGMIGKGSLAHNRREFFAENVEPDRVQLNICYQNENLKEVYKELFDDAVGRYNIGKRKDRQITNYYEKIRQGKQEKLFHEVIFQIGNREDMAVGTAEGDLAVKILDEYVKDFQKRNATLRVFGCYLHQDEATPHLHIDFIPYVIDWKEKGMDTRVSLKQALKSLGFQGGNKHDTELNQWMNHEKEVLAEIAKQHGIEWEQKGTHEEHLDVYNFKKKERKKKVQELEQEKEYLTAENEELTAQIAESRADIQILKDDKE
;
A
#
# COMPACT_ATOMS: atom_id res chain seq x y z
N MET A 1 -18.25 -18.30 -6.24
CA MET A 1 -17.48 -17.23 -5.58
C MET A 1 -16.67 -16.49 -6.63
N ILE A 2 -16.59 -15.19 -6.51
CA ILE A 2 -15.83 -14.33 -7.45
C ILE A 2 -14.37 -14.34 -7.00
N LYS A 3 -13.42 -14.55 -7.94
CA LYS A 3 -11.98 -14.54 -7.62
C LYS A 3 -11.43 -13.13 -7.60
N ARG A 4 -10.71 -12.76 -6.53
CA ARG A 4 -10.02 -11.47 -6.39
C ARG A 4 -8.66 -11.65 -5.74
N THR A 5 -7.72 -10.82 -6.10
CA THR A 5 -6.42 -10.75 -5.41
C THR A 5 -6.58 -10.09 -4.05
N ILE A 6 -5.74 -10.48 -3.09
CA ILE A 6 -5.58 -9.79 -1.80
C ILE A 6 -4.12 -9.38 -1.70
N SER A 7 -3.88 -8.09 -1.56
CA SER A 7 -2.55 -7.55 -1.33
C SER A 7 -2.40 -7.05 0.10
N GLY A 8 -1.23 -7.33 0.68
CA GLY A 8 -0.76 -6.74 1.92
C GLY A 8 0.69 -6.32 1.70
N MET A 9 1.00 -5.07 1.98
CA MET A 9 2.33 -4.51 1.72
C MET A 9 2.79 -3.59 2.84
N ILE A 10 4.11 -3.44 2.96
CA ILE A 10 4.70 -2.44 3.87
C ILE A 10 4.67 -1.09 3.19
N GLY A 11 3.98 -0.14 3.81
CA GLY A 11 3.91 1.24 3.35
C GLY A 11 5.18 2.03 3.64
N LYS A 12 5.25 3.23 3.09
CA LYS A 12 6.36 4.17 3.30
C LYS A 12 6.26 4.94 4.63
N GLY A 13 5.12 4.91 5.29
CA GLY A 13 4.87 5.64 6.54
C GLY A 13 4.68 7.14 6.33
N SER A 14 3.94 7.54 5.32
CA SER A 14 3.63 8.95 5.05
C SER A 14 2.36 9.39 5.79
N LEU A 15 2.50 9.83 7.04
CA LEU A 15 1.36 10.29 7.84
C LEU A 15 0.60 11.45 7.18
N ALA A 16 1.32 12.37 6.51
CA ALA A 16 0.70 13.48 5.80
C ALA A 16 -0.18 12.99 4.63
N HIS A 17 0.23 11.92 3.91
CA HIS A 17 -0.60 11.29 2.89
C HIS A 17 -1.82 10.59 3.51
N ASN A 18 -1.63 9.80 4.56
CA ASN A 18 -2.69 9.04 5.20
C ASN A 18 -3.77 9.96 5.78
N ARG A 19 -3.38 11.14 6.29
CA ARG A 19 -4.26 12.17 6.85
C ARG A 19 -4.85 13.12 5.82
N ARG A 20 -4.46 12.99 4.53
CA ARG A 20 -4.82 13.95 3.47
C ARG A 20 -4.42 15.39 3.80
N GLU A 21 -3.26 15.58 4.44
CA GLU A 21 -2.64 16.90 4.64
C GLU A 21 -2.13 17.52 3.32
N PHE A 22 -1.98 16.69 2.29
CA PHE A 22 -1.79 17.09 0.90
C PHE A 22 -2.44 16.07 -0.05
N PHE A 23 -2.77 16.52 -1.25
CA PHE A 23 -3.34 15.66 -2.29
C PHE A 23 -2.26 15.23 -3.28
N ALA A 24 -2.01 13.92 -3.34
CA ALA A 24 -1.20 13.34 -4.40
C ALA A 24 -1.98 13.34 -5.72
N GLU A 25 -1.29 13.25 -6.84
CA GLU A 25 -1.88 13.33 -8.20
C GLU A 25 -2.96 12.26 -8.48
N ASN A 26 -2.92 11.14 -7.75
CA ASN A 26 -3.88 10.03 -7.87
C ASN A 26 -5.08 10.13 -6.92
N VAL A 27 -5.15 11.19 -6.11
CA VAL A 27 -6.25 11.46 -5.19
C VAL A 27 -7.32 12.28 -5.90
N GLU A 28 -8.57 11.84 -5.82
CA GLU A 28 -9.75 12.56 -6.31
C GLU A 28 -10.33 13.43 -5.19
N PRO A 29 -10.14 14.75 -5.22
CA PRO A 29 -10.54 15.63 -4.11
C PRO A 29 -12.02 15.55 -3.75
N ASP A 30 -12.88 15.32 -4.75
CA ASP A 30 -14.33 15.22 -4.58
C ASP A 30 -14.78 13.95 -3.86
N ARG A 31 -13.87 13.00 -3.59
CA ARG A 31 -14.16 11.74 -2.88
C ARG A 31 -13.52 11.67 -1.48
N VAL A 32 -12.74 12.66 -1.08
CA VAL A 32 -12.06 12.66 0.23
C VAL A 32 -13.02 12.48 1.42
N GLN A 33 -14.25 12.99 1.30
CA GLN A 33 -15.30 12.81 2.31
C GLN A 33 -15.79 11.36 2.46
N LEU A 34 -15.45 10.46 1.51
CA LEU A 34 -15.77 9.03 1.59
C LEU A 34 -14.73 8.27 2.44
N ASN A 35 -13.57 8.86 2.69
CA ASN A 35 -12.53 8.25 3.50
C ASN A 35 -13.01 8.06 4.94
N ILE A 36 -12.62 6.93 5.54
CA ILE A 36 -12.94 6.63 6.93
C ILE A 36 -11.64 6.72 7.76
N CYS A 37 -11.68 7.54 8.80
CA CYS A 37 -10.62 7.62 9.80
C CYS A 37 -11.06 6.83 11.04
N TYR A 38 -10.45 5.68 11.30
CA TYR A 38 -10.72 4.88 12.51
C TYR A 38 -9.88 5.34 13.68
N GLN A 39 -8.66 5.79 13.43
CA GLN A 39 -7.73 6.23 14.44
C GLN A 39 -6.74 7.27 13.87
N ASN A 40 -6.48 8.34 14.65
CA ASN A 40 -5.54 9.40 14.27
C ASN A 40 -4.98 10.04 15.54
N GLU A 41 -3.98 9.41 16.13
CA GLU A 41 -3.33 9.87 17.36
C GLU A 41 -1.99 10.55 17.06
N ASN A 42 -1.53 11.36 18.01
CA ASN A 42 -0.23 11.97 17.92
C ASN A 42 0.87 10.95 18.26
N LEU A 43 1.73 10.64 17.30
CA LEU A 43 2.80 9.66 17.45
C LEU A 43 3.69 9.90 18.68
N LYS A 44 4.00 11.17 19.01
CA LYS A 44 4.85 11.49 20.17
C LYS A 44 4.15 11.23 21.49
N GLU A 45 2.85 11.48 21.56
CA GLU A 45 2.07 11.20 22.77
C GLU A 45 1.93 9.67 22.98
N VAL A 46 1.69 8.91 21.91
CA VAL A 46 1.67 7.44 21.99
C VAL A 46 3.04 6.87 22.42
N TYR A 47 4.15 7.48 22.00
CA TYR A 47 5.48 7.11 22.51
C TYR A 47 5.64 7.36 23.99
N LYS A 48 5.13 8.47 24.53
CA LYS A 48 5.15 8.73 25.98
C LYS A 48 4.31 7.69 26.73
N GLU A 49 3.10 7.45 26.26
CA GLU A 49 2.18 6.45 26.84
C GLU A 49 2.85 5.07 26.94
N LEU A 50 3.52 4.62 25.88
CA LEU A 50 4.11 3.30 25.83
C LEU A 50 5.43 3.16 26.59
N PHE A 51 6.24 4.22 26.66
CA PHE A 51 7.63 4.06 27.00
C PHE A 51 8.14 4.92 28.18
N ASP A 52 7.43 5.98 28.64
CA ASP A 52 7.95 6.87 29.66
C ASP A 52 8.20 6.16 30.99
N ASP A 53 7.34 5.24 31.41
CA ASP A 53 7.54 4.43 32.60
C ASP A 53 8.79 3.54 32.49
N ALA A 54 8.99 2.92 31.32
CA ALA A 54 10.16 2.08 31.07
C ALA A 54 11.46 2.92 31.00
N VAL A 55 11.38 4.13 30.47
CA VAL A 55 12.48 5.11 30.50
C VAL A 55 12.82 5.48 31.96
N GLY A 56 11.81 5.74 32.78
CA GLY A 56 11.98 6.01 34.21
C GLY A 56 12.72 4.89 34.89
N ARG A 57 12.25 3.64 34.75
CA ARG A 57 12.92 2.44 35.31
C ARG A 57 14.34 2.26 34.77
N TYR A 58 14.55 2.43 33.48
CA TYR A 58 15.86 2.30 32.85
C TYR A 58 16.90 3.31 33.38
N ASN A 59 16.48 4.52 33.70
CA ASN A 59 17.34 5.61 34.14
C ASN A 59 17.77 5.51 35.60
N ILE A 60 17.11 4.69 36.42
CA ILE A 60 17.46 4.51 37.84
C ILE A 60 18.93 4.07 37.96
N GLY A 61 19.70 4.79 38.78
CA GLY A 61 21.13 4.49 39.03
C GLY A 61 22.09 4.77 37.87
N LYS A 62 21.62 5.31 36.73
CA LYS A 62 22.50 5.66 35.61
C LYS A 62 23.06 7.08 35.74
N ARG A 63 24.30 7.22 35.32
CA ARG A 63 24.93 8.53 35.16
C ARG A 63 24.13 9.36 34.15
N LYS A 64 24.11 10.68 34.33
CA LYS A 64 23.31 11.63 33.53
C LYS A 64 23.58 11.53 32.01
N ASP A 65 24.82 11.28 31.62
CA ASP A 65 25.27 11.10 30.24
C ASP A 65 24.75 9.78 29.57
N ARG A 66 24.27 8.83 30.39
CA ARG A 66 23.73 7.53 29.93
C ARG A 66 22.21 7.41 30.07
N GLN A 67 21.56 8.43 30.61
CA GLN A 67 20.13 8.47 30.76
C GLN A 67 19.46 8.75 29.41
N ILE A 68 18.27 8.19 29.20
CA ILE A 68 17.40 8.51 28.08
C ILE A 68 16.47 9.65 28.54
N THR A 69 16.57 10.80 27.90
CA THR A 69 15.72 11.96 28.20
C THR A 69 14.44 11.97 27.35
N ASN A 70 14.52 11.43 26.13
CA ASN A 70 13.40 11.35 25.21
C ASN A 70 13.58 10.10 24.32
N TYR A 71 12.71 9.11 24.52
CA TYR A 71 12.82 7.85 23.79
C TYR A 71 12.42 7.97 22.31
N TYR A 72 11.43 8.80 22.00
CA TYR A 72 11.06 9.11 20.62
C TYR A 72 12.27 9.65 19.83
N GLU A 73 12.95 10.66 20.37
CA GLU A 73 14.13 11.24 19.73
C GLU A 73 15.29 10.25 19.61
N LYS A 74 15.45 9.37 20.60
CA LYS A 74 16.45 8.31 20.57
C LYS A 74 16.19 7.35 19.40
N ILE A 75 14.94 6.92 19.18
CA ILE A 75 14.59 6.05 18.05
C ILE A 75 14.72 6.82 16.74
N ARG A 76 14.23 8.06 16.67
CA ARG A 76 14.30 8.92 15.46
C ARG A 76 15.73 9.11 14.96
N GLN A 77 16.68 9.27 15.86
CA GLN A 77 18.11 9.45 15.55
C GLN A 77 18.84 8.12 15.36
N GLY A 78 18.25 7.03 15.79
CA GLY A 78 18.80 5.69 15.66
C GLY A 78 18.70 5.16 14.23
N LYS A 79 19.46 4.09 13.93
CA LYS A 79 19.47 3.43 12.62
C LYS A 79 18.93 1.99 12.67
N GLN A 80 18.62 1.48 13.86
CA GLN A 80 18.25 0.08 14.05
C GLN A 80 16.74 -0.15 13.95
N GLU A 81 15.95 0.78 14.51
CA GLU A 81 14.50 0.67 14.56
C GLU A 81 13.88 1.91 13.89
N LYS A 82 12.73 1.72 13.24
CA LYS A 82 11.89 2.83 12.74
C LYS A 82 10.99 3.34 13.86
N LEU A 83 10.57 4.60 13.79
CA LEU A 83 9.61 5.16 14.73
C LEU A 83 8.27 4.40 14.70
N PHE A 84 7.85 3.98 13.53
CA PHE A 84 6.63 3.22 13.30
C PHE A 84 6.72 2.46 11.97
N HIS A 85 5.78 1.58 11.75
CA HIS A 85 5.59 0.89 10.49
C HIS A 85 4.18 1.13 9.99
N GLU A 86 4.04 1.09 8.68
CA GLU A 86 2.77 1.14 7.98
C GLU A 86 2.55 -0.17 7.23
N VAL A 87 1.32 -0.65 7.24
CA VAL A 87 0.87 -1.74 6.37
C VAL A 87 -0.36 -1.27 5.60
N ILE A 88 -0.43 -1.69 4.35
CA ILE A 88 -1.54 -1.35 3.45
C ILE A 88 -2.20 -2.65 2.99
N PHE A 89 -3.52 -2.75 3.14
CA PHE A 89 -4.32 -3.87 2.65
C PHE A 89 -5.30 -3.43 1.59
N GLN A 90 -5.43 -4.23 0.54
CA GLN A 90 -6.33 -3.99 -0.58
C GLN A 90 -6.89 -5.31 -1.14
N ILE A 91 -8.13 -5.28 -1.62
CA ILE A 91 -8.78 -6.38 -2.33
C ILE A 91 -8.95 -5.97 -3.78
N GLY A 92 -8.53 -6.83 -4.72
CA GLY A 92 -8.61 -6.58 -6.15
C GLY A 92 -7.77 -5.39 -6.62
N ASN A 93 -8.19 -4.78 -7.70
CA ASN A 93 -7.56 -3.62 -8.33
C ASN A 93 -8.62 -2.71 -8.98
N ARG A 94 -8.18 -1.65 -9.69
CA ARG A 94 -9.08 -0.69 -10.34
C ARG A 94 -10.00 -1.27 -11.43
N GLU A 95 -9.69 -2.46 -11.95
CA GLU A 95 -10.47 -3.08 -13.02
C GLU A 95 -11.65 -3.89 -12.47
N ASP A 96 -11.50 -4.38 -11.22
CA ASP A 96 -12.42 -5.34 -10.62
C ASP A 96 -12.97 -4.95 -9.23
N MET A 97 -12.42 -3.91 -8.59
CA MET A 97 -12.82 -3.38 -7.28
C MET A 97 -12.68 -1.84 -7.23
N ALA A 98 -13.06 -1.14 -8.30
CA ALA A 98 -12.94 0.32 -8.38
C ALA A 98 -13.87 1.03 -7.37
N VAL A 99 -13.41 2.15 -6.83
CA VAL A 99 -14.25 3.05 -6.02
C VAL A 99 -15.45 3.54 -6.86
N GLY A 100 -16.64 3.58 -6.24
CA GLY A 100 -17.88 4.00 -6.88
C GLY A 100 -18.57 2.89 -7.68
N THR A 101 -18.13 1.64 -7.56
CA THR A 101 -18.82 0.44 -8.07
C THR A 101 -19.35 -0.40 -6.92
N ALA A 102 -20.31 -1.27 -7.18
CA ALA A 102 -20.83 -2.21 -6.18
C ALA A 102 -19.73 -3.14 -5.62
N GLU A 103 -18.76 -3.52 -6.47
CA GLU A 103 -17.60 -4.30 -6.08
C GLU A 103 -16.64 -3.51 -5.19
N GLY A 104 -16.44 -2.22 -5.47
CA GLY A 104 -15.68 -1.31 -4.63
C GLY A 104 -16.34 -1.13 -3.26
N ASP A 105 -17.65 -0.96 -3.19
CA ASP A 105 -18.40 -0.87 -1.94
C ASP A 105 -18.31 -2.16 -1.12
N LEU A 106 -18.26 -3.33 -1.80
CA LEU A 106 -18.02 -4.61 -1.15
C LEU A 106 -16.61 -4.69 -0.58
N ALA A 107 -15.59 -4.19 -1.28
CA ALA A 107 -14.22 -4.12 -0.75
C ALA A 107 -14.15 -3.22 0.50
N VAL A 108 -14.81 -2.05 0.48
CA VAL A 108 -14.93 -1.17 1.65
C VAL A 108 -15.51 -1.91 2.84
N LYS A 109 -16.62 -2.62 2.65
CA LYS A 109 -17.30 -3.38 3.72
C LYS A 109 -16.37 -4.46 4.33
N ILE A 110 -15.65 -5.20 3.50
CA ILE A 110 -14.74 -6.26 3.94
C ILE A 110 -13.55 -5.67 4.71
N LEU A 111 -12.96 -4.57 4.22
CA LEU A 111 -11.86 -3.88 4.90
C LEU A 111 -12.30 -3.24 6.22
N ASP A 112 -13.52 -2.70 6.29
CA ASP A 112 -14.13 -2.20 7.53
C ASP A 112 -14.33 -3.32 8.57
N GLU A 113 -14.76 -4.50 8.15
CA GLU A 113 -14.89 -5.66 9.03
C GLU A 113 -13.52 -6.15 9.51
N TYR A 114 -12.54 -6.24 8.61
CA TYR A 114 -11.19 -6.68 8.92
C TYR A 114 -10.50 -5.83 9.98
N VAL A 115 -10.65 -4.51 9.91
CA VAL A 115 -9.94 -3.59 10.81
C VAL A 115 -10.45 -3.64 12.25
N LYS A 116 -11.71 -3.99 12.48
CA LYS A 116 -12.35 -3.98 13.82
C LYS A 116 -11.61 -4.82 14.86
N ASP A 117 -11.07 -5.95 14.45
CA ASP A 117 -10.33 -6.85 15.35
C ASP A 117 -8.79 -6.77 15.16
N PHE A 118 -8.28 -5.87 14.31
CA PHE A 118 -6.86 -5.81 14.00
C PHE A 118 -5.99 -5.56 15.24
N GLN A 119 -6.31 -4.57 16.06
CA GLN A 119 -5.53 -4.26 17.28
C GLN A 119 -5.59 -5.42 18.28
N LYS A 120 -6.71 -6.11 18.39
CA LYS A 120 -6.88 -7.26 19.30
C LYS A 120 -6.02 -8.44 18.88
N ARG A 121 -5.96 -8.75 17.57
CA ARG A 121 -5.10 -9.81 17.02
C ARG A 121 -3.62 -9.46 17.15
N ASN A 122 -3.30 -8.18 17.10
CA ASN A 122 -1.95 -7.65 17.02
C ASN A 122 -1.60 -6.83 18.27
N ALA A 123 -1.69 -7.43 19.45
CA ALA A 123 -1.55 -6.76 20.73
C ALA A 123 -0.20 -6.04 20.94
N THR A 124 0.87 -6.51 20.28
CA THR A 124 2.22 -5.91 20.35
C THR A 124 2.49 -4.90 19.23
N LEU A 125 1.50 -4.62 18.40
CA LEU A 125 1.55 -3.61 17.34
C LEU A 125 0.55 -2.49 17.71
N ARG A 126 0.99 -1.49 18.49
CA ARG A 126 0.13 -0.38 18.93
C ARG A 126 -0.25 0.49 17.74
N VAL A 127 -1.46 0.33 17.23
CA VAL A 127 -2.02 1.16 16.16
C VAL A 127 -2.23 2.58 16.70
N PHE A 128 -1.81 3.60 15.95
CA PHE A 128 -2.03 5.01 16.26
C PHE A 128 -2.60 5.80 15.08
N GLY A 129 -2.57 5.23 13.88
CA GLY A 129 -3.20 5.75 12.68
C GLY A 129 -3.87 4.62 11.91
N CYS A 130 -5.11 4.82 11.48
CA CYS A 130 -5.83 3.84 10.67
C CYS A 130 -6.85 4.54 9.78
N TYR A 131 -6.72 4.35 8.46
CA TYR A 131 -7.47 5.10 7.46
C TYR A 131 -7.89 4.17 6.32
N LEU A 132 -9.16 4.18 5.97
CA LEU A 132 -9.67 3.53 4.77
C LEU A 132 -9.88 4.60 3.69
N HIS A 133 -9.06 4.58 2.67
CA HIS A 133 -9.11 5.51 1.56
C HIS A 133 -10.05 5.00 0.48
N GLN A 134 -10.93 5.90 0.03
CA GLN A 134 -11.89 5.71 -1.06
C GLN A 134 -11.80 6.83 -2.10
N ASP A 135 -10.79 7.66 -2.02
CA ASP A 135 -10.53 8.80 -2.89
C ASP A 135 -9.43 8.55 -3.92
N GLU A 136 -9.01 7.30 -4.06
CA GLU A 136 -8.10 6.81 -5.10
C GLU A 136 -8.84 5.79 -6.00
N ALA A 137 -8.12 5.09 -6.87
CA ALA A 137 -8.72 4.17 -7.83
C ALA A 137 -9.42 2.96 -7.20
N THR A 138 -8.89 2.44 -6.09
CA THR A 138 -9.36 1.22 -5.41
C THR A 138 -9.38 1.46 -3.90
N PRO A 139 -10.41 1.00 -3.16
CA PRO A 139 -10.41 1.10 -1.71
C PRO A 139 -9.23 0.37 -1.09
N HIS A 140 -8.53 1.01 -0.17
CA HIS A 140 -7.41 0.42 0.53
C HIS A 140 -7.26 0.98 1.95
N LEU A 141 -6.76 0.12 2.84
CA LEU A 141 -6.65 0.37 4.27
C LEU A 141 -5.20 0.62 4.65
N HIS A 142 -4.90 1.79 5.20
CA HIS A 142 -3.62 2.13 5.81
C HIS A 142 -3.68 1.91 7.31
N ILE A 143 -2.71 1.19 7.88
CA ILE A 143 -2.59 0.98 9.32
C ILE A 143 -1.18 1.34 9.74
N ASP A 144 -1.06 2.40 10.54
CA ASP A 144 0.19 2.89 11.13
C ASP A 144 0.32 2.37 12.56
N PHE A 145 1.42 1.68 12.90
CA PHE A 145 1.61 1.08 14.21
C PHE A 145 3.04 1.18 14.73
N ILE A 146 3.16 1.20 16.06
CA ILE A 146 4.43 1.10 16.78
C ILE A 146 4.57 -0.35 17.25
N PRO A 147 5.56 -1.11 16.75
CA PRO A 147 5.84 -2.44 17.26
C PRO A 147 6.63 -2.35 18.57
N TYR A 148 6.18 -3.00 19.61
CA TYR A 148 6.83 -2.94 20.89
C TYR A 148 6.86 -4.31 21.61
N VAL A 149 7.79 -4.46 22.50
CA VAL A 149 7.93 -5.63 23.38
C VAL A 149 7.98 -5.17 24.83
N ILE A 150 7.36 -5.95 25.71
CA ILE A 150 7.38 -5.76 27.16
C ILE A 150 8.20 -6.87 27.80
N ASP A 151 8.62 -6.66 29.04
CA ASP A 151 9.37 -7.65 29.85
C ASP A 151 10.66 -8.16 29.19
N TRP A 152 11.30 -7.32 28.39
CA TRP A 152 12.58 -7.66 27.77
C TRP A 152 13.65 -7.91 28.83
N LYS A 153 14.25 -9.09 28.82
CA LYS A 153 15.21 -9.53 29.89
C LYS A 153 16.67 -9.26 29.58
N GLU A 154 16.98 -8.84 28.34
CA GLU A 154 18.35 -8.55 27.95
C GLU A 154 18.71 -7.07 28.20
N LYS A 155 19.87 -6.64 27.70
CA LYS A 155 20.32 -5.26 27.86
C LYS A 155 19.37 -4.25 27.24
N GLY A 156 19.12 -3.17 27.96
CA GLY A 156 18.28 -2.06 27.47
C GLY A 156 17.09 -1.78 28.37
N MET A 157 16.05 -1.23 27.78
CA MET A 157 14.78 -1.02 28.44
C MET A 157 13.96 -2.31 28.43
N ASP A 158 13.17 -2.52 29.48
CA ASP A 158 12.24 -3.66 29.59
C ASP A 158 11.06 -3.55 28.64
N THR A 159 10.66 -2.33 28.27
CA THR A 159 9.69 -2.04 27.23
C THR A 159 10.36 -1.19 26.15
N ARG A 160 10.34 -1.67 24.91
CA ARG A 160 11.11 -1.03 23.82
C ARG A 160 10.48 -1.29 22.46
N VAL A 161 10.80 -0.41 21.50
CA VAL A 161 10.47 -0.65 20.08
C VAL A 161 11.29 -1.82 19.55
N SER A 162 10.64 -2.79 18.93
CA SER A 162 11.27 -3.84 18.15
C SER A 162 10.24 -4.57 17.30
N LEU A 163 10.29 -4.43 15.98
CA LEU A 163 9.39 -5.15 15.08
C LEU A 163 9.56 -6.66 15.20
N LYS A 164 10.80 -7.13 15.14
CA LYS A 164 11.11 -8.55 15.21
C LYS A 164 10.58 -9.20 16.49
N GLN A 165 10.82 -8.60 17.65
CA GLN A 165 10.41 -9.17 18.93
C GLN A 165 8.89 -9.05 19.15
N ALA A 166 8.28 -7.95 18.68
CA ALA A 166 6.83 -7.79 18.69
C ALA A 166 6.14 -8.92 17.93
N LEU A 167 6.61 -9.22 16.72
CA LEU A 167 6.07 -10.31 15.89
C LEU A 167 6.34 -11.71 16.49
N LYS A 168 7.52 -11.90 17.10
CA LYS A 168 7.80 -13.15 17.85
C LYS A 168 6.84 -13.34 19.01
N SER A 169 6.49 -12.30 19.73
CA SER A 169 5.51 -12.37 20.81
C SER A 169 4.10 -12.72 20.33
N LEU A 170 3.79 -12.47 19.04
CA LEU A 170 2.56 -12.91 18.39
C LEU A 170 2.65 -14.33 17.82
N GLY A 171 3.80 -15.03 17.95
CA GLY A 171 3.99 -16.41 17.52
C GLY A 171 4.74 -16.58 16.19
N PHE A 172 5.16 -15.51 15.52
CA PHE A 172 5.88 -15.56 14.25
C PHE A 172 7.39 -15.68 14.49
N GLN A 173 7.98 -16.85 14.29
CA GLN A 173 9.37 -17.13 14.70
C GLN A 173 10.40 -16.79 13.61
N GLY A 174 9.94 -16.68 12.35
CA GLY A 174 10.84 -16.60 11.21
C GLY A 174 11.61 -17.91 10.99
N GLY A 175 12.20 -18.08 9.84
CA GLY A 175 13.00 -19.27 9.49
C GLY A 175 14.30 -18.86 8.80
N ASN A 176 14.20 -18.20 7.67
CA ASN A 176 15.34 -17.74 6.87
C ASN A 176 15.08 -16.35 6.28
N LYS A 177 15.97 -15.87 5.42
CA LYS A 177 15.84 -14.51 4.83
C LYS A 177 14.59 -14.28 3.98
N HIS A 178 13.93 -15.34 3.52
CA HIS A 178 12.68 -15.27 2.73
C HIS A 178 11.44 -15.61 3.56
N ASP A 179 11.63 -16.22 4.72
CA ASP A 179 10.58 -16.60 5.68
C ASP A 179 10.85 -15.88 7.01
N THR A 180 10.77 -14.56 6.99
CA THR A 180 10.98 -13.73 8.17
C THR A 180 9.72 -13.65 9.02
N GLU A 181 9.86 -13.23 10.27
CA GLU A 181 8.72 -12.95 11.17
C GLU A 181 7.70 -12.02 10.49
N LEU A 182 8.18 -11.02 9.75
CA LEU A 182 7.34 -10.07 9.03
C LEU A 182 6.58 -10.72 7.87
N ASN A 183 7.24 -11.59 7.09
CA ASN A 183 6.60 -12.28 5.98
C ASN A 183 5.53 -13.28 6.47
N GLN A 184 5.81 -14.00 7.55
CA GLN A 184 4.85 -14.91 8.18
C GLN A 184 3.63 -14.14 8.70
N TRP A 185 3.84 -13.04 9.40
CA TRP A 185 2.78 -12.18 9.89
C TRP A 185 1.93 -11.59 8.75
N MET A 186 2.58 -11.07 7.71
CA MET A 186 1.89 -10.49 6.55
C MET A 186 1.02 -11.54 5.82
N ASN A 187 1.53 -12.76 5.67
CA ASN A 187 0.76 -13.85 5.07
C ASN A 187 -0.43 -14.24 5.94
N HIS A 188 -0.24 -14.33 7.26
CA HIS A 188 -1.32 -14.58 8.21
C HIS A 188 -2.41 -13.50 8.14
N GLU A 189 -2.05 -12.22 8.13
CA GLU A 189 -3.04 -11.13 8.03
C GLU A 189 -3.77 -11.13 6.68
N LYS A 190 -3.12 -11.52 5.58
CA LYS A 190 -3.80 -11.76 4.30
C LYS A 190 -4.76 -12.94 4.34
N GLU A 191 -4.43 -14.02 5.06
CA GLU A 191 -5.33 -15.16 5.28
C GLU A 191 -6.55 -14.77 6.09
N VAL A 192 -6.39 -13.98 7.16
CA VAL A 192 -7.50 -13.41 7.93
C VAL A 192 -8.42 -12.57 7.05
N LEU A 193 -7.85 -11.68 6.23
CA LEU A 193 -8.63 -10.88 5.29
C LEU A 193 -9.34 -11.75 4.25
N ALA A 194 -8.69 -12.83 3.78
CA ALA A 194 -9.28 -13.77 2.83
C ALA A 194 -10.47 -14.54 3.42
N GLU A 195 -10.41 -14.94 4.68
CA GLU A 195 -11.55 -15.63 5.34
C GLU A 195 -12.76 -14.69 5.49
N ILE A 196 -12.53 -13.40 5.80
CA ILE A 196 -13.61 -12.40 5.81
C ILE A 196 -14.16 -12.20 4.40
N ALA A 197 -13.29 -12.03 3.40
CA ALA A 197 -13.69 -11.87 2.00
C ALA A 197 -14.53 -13.07 1.50
N LYS A 198 -14.17 -14.29 1.92
CA LYS A 198 -14.90 -15.52 1.58
C LYS A 198 -16.34 -15.54 2.12
N GLN A 199 -16.57 -14.97 3.31
CA GLN A 199 -17.93 -14.83 3.87
C GLN A 199 -18.79 -13.89 3.01
N HIS A 200 -18.16 -12.98 2.28
CA HIS A 200 -18.79 -12.07 1.32
C HIS A 200 -18.78 -12.58 -0.14
N GLY A 201 -18.48 -13.87 -0.36
CA GLY A 201 -18.53 -14.49 -1.68
C GLY A 201 -17.30 -14.26 -2.56
N ILE A 202 -16.21 -13.73 -2.00
CA ILE A 202 -14.92 -13.52 -2.67
C ILE A 202 -13.95 -14.66 -2.30
N GLU A 203 -13.38 -15.29 -3.32
CA GLU A 203 -12.30 -16.27 -3.19
C GLU A 203 -10.96 -15.60 -3.47
N TRP A 204 -9.97 -15.79 -2.59
CA TRP A 204 -8.64 -15.23 -2.80
C TRP A 204 -7.92 -15.92 -3.97
N GLU A 205 -7.60 -15.15 -5.01
CA GLU A 205 -6.77 -15.57 -6.13
C GLU A 205 -5.29 -15.32 -5.83
N GLN A 206 -4.55 -16.40 -5.60
CA GLN A 206 -3.08 -16.31 -5.44
C GLN A 206 -2.41 -16.44 -6.81
N LYS A 207 -2.00 -15.32 -7.41
CA LYS A 207 -1.37 -15.32 -8.74
C LYS A 207 0.06 -15.88 -8.74
N GLY A 208 0.67 -16.10 -7.58
CA GLY A 208 2.04 -16.63 -7.45
C GLY A 208 3.13 -15.69 -8.03
N THR A 209 2.75 -14.52 -8.49
CA THR A 209 3.68 -13.51 -9.00
C THR A 209 4.18 -12.68 -7.81
N HIS A 210 5.50 -12.65 -7.63
CA HIS A 210 6.17 -11.63 -6.82
C HIS A 210 6.28 -10.35 -7.64
N GLU A 211 5.14 -9.73 -7.99
CA GLU A 211 5.19 -8.40 -8.56
C GLU A 211 5.77 -7.46 -7.50
N GLU A 212 6.95 -6.89 -7.78
CA GLU A 212 7.48 -5.82 -6.96
C GLU A 212 6.44 -4.71 -6.90
N HIS A 213 6.01 -4.38 -5.69
CA HIS A 213 5.12 -3.24 -5.50
C HIS A 213 5.88 -1.98 -5.90
N LEU A 214 5.59 -1.52 -7.11
CA LEU A 214 6.13 -0.27 -7.63
C LEU A 214 5.49 0.87 -6.82
N ASP A 215 6.31 1.81 -6.37
CA ASP A 215 5.75 3.05 -5.84
C ASP A 215 4.98 3.79 -6.95
N VAL A 216 4.12 4.74 -6.55
CA VAL A 216 3.25 5.48 -7.47
C VAL A 216 4.03 6.06 -8.67
N TYR A 217 5.25 6.56 -8.44
CA TYR A 217 6.10 7.11 -9.50
C TYR A 217 6.55 6.01 -10.48
N ASN A 218 7.07 4.88 -9.99
CA ASN A 218 7.53 3.77 -10.82
C ASN A 218 6.37 3.05 -11.51
N PHE A 219 5.20 2.94 -10.85
CA PHE A 219 3.98 2.45 -11.46
C PHE A 219 3.55 3.34 -12.63
N LYS A 220 3.43 4.67 -12.42
CA LYS A 220 3.10 5.63 -13.48
C LYS A 220 4.13 5.61 -14.62
N LYS A 221 5.41 5.47 -14.30
CA LYS A 221 6.47 5.32 -15.31
C LYS A 221 6.28 4.07 -16.16
N LYS A 222 5.93 2.94 -15.55
CA LYS A 222 5.63 1.68 -16.26
C LYS A 222 4.39 1.82 -17.14
N GLU A 223 3.30 2.40 -16.63
CA GLU A 223 2.07 2.67 -17.37
C GLU A 223 2.30 3.63 -18.56
N ARG A 224 3.03 4.73 -18.33
CA ARG A 224 3.38 5.67 -19.41
C ARG A 224 4.22 5.00 -20.48
N LYS A 225 5.19 4.16 -20.09
CA LYS A 225 6.01 3.40 -21.06
C LYS A 225 5.15 2.46 -21.89
N LYS A 226 4.20 1.74 -21.28
CA LYS A 226 3.25 0.88 -21.98
C LYS A 226 2.38 1.69 -22.96
N LYS A 227 1.85 2.83 -22.50
CA LYS A 227 1.04 3.71 -23.35
C LYS A 227 1.82 4.30 -24.54
N VAL A 228 3.10 4.65 -24.34
CA VAL A 228 3.97 5.12 -25.43
C VAL A 228 4.16 4.01 -26.45
N GLN A 229 4.40 2.76 -26.03
CA GLN A 229 4.54 1.63 -26.96
C GLN A 229 3.27 1.36 -27.75
N GLU A 230 2.09 1.44 -27.13
CA GLU A 230 0.80 1.31 -27.81
C GLU A 230 0.62 2.42 -28.85
N LEU A 231 0.92 3.67 -28.50
CA LEU A 231 0.82 4.80 -29.42
C LEU A 231 1.84 4.75 -30.56
N GLU A 232 3.02 4.21 -30.33
CA GLU A 232 4.03 3.99 -31.37
C GLU A 232 3.54 2.94 -32.37
N GLN A 233 2.95 1.83 -31.92
CA GLN A 233 2.35 0.81 -32.78
C GLN A 233 1.17 1.35 -33.60
N GLU A 234 0.28 2.11 -32.96
CA GLU A 234 -0.85 2.76 -33.64
C GLU A 234 -0.36 3.75 -34.70
N LYS A 235 0.69 4.53 -34.38
CA LYS A 235 1.32 5.44 -35.34
C LYS A 235 1.90 4.71 -36.55
N GLU A 236 2.59 3.60 -36.34
CA GLU A 236 3.15 2.79 -37.42
C GLU A 236 2.04 2.24 -38.33
N TYR A 237 0.96 1.72 -37.73
CA TYR A 237 -0.21 1.25 -38.47
C TYR A 237 -0.85 2.37 -39.30
N LEU A 238 -1.14 3.52 -38.71
CA LEU A 238 -1.74 4.66 -39.41
C LEU A 238 -0.81 5.24 -40.48
N THR A 239 0.50 5.16 -40.31
CA THR A 239 1.47 5.60 -41.32
C THR A 239 1.41 4.69 -42.54
N ALA A 240 1.39 3.36 -42.36
CA ALA A 240 1.26 2.39 -43.44
C ALA A 240 -0.09 2.55 -44.19
N GLU A 241 -1.19 2.74 -43.46
CA GLU A 241 -2.51 2.99 -44.06
C GLU A 241 -2.52 4.28 -44.89
N ASN A 242 -1.90 5.35 -44.41
CA ASN A 242 -1.76 6.61 -45.16
C ASN A 242 -0.92 6.46 -46.43
N GLU A 243 0.17 5.68 -46.38
CA GLU A 243 0.97 5.37 -47.55
C GLU A 243 0.17 4.60 -48.61
N GLU A 244 -0.61 3.60 -48.20
CA GLU A 244 -1.47 2.83 -49.10
C GLU A 244 -2.55 3.71 -49.71
N LEU A 245 -3.26 4.52 -48.93
CA LEU A 245 -4.28 5.46 -49.42
C LEU A 245 -3.67 6.49 -50.39
N THR A 246 -2.46 6.95 -50.10
CA THR A 246 -1.74 7.90 -51.01
C THR A 246 -1.43 7.25 -52.34
N ALA A 247 -1.01 5.99 -52.37
CA ALA A 247 -0.77 5.22 -53.56
C ALA A 247 -2.06 5.01 -54.40
N GLN A 248 -3.19 4.63 -53.75
CA GLN A 248 -4.51 4.48 -54.37
C GLN A 248 -5.02 5.80 -55.00
N ILE A 249 -4.78 6.93 -54.28
CA ILE A 249 -5.14 8.26 -54.81
C ILE A 249 -4.32 8.60 -56.05
N ALA A 250 -3.01 8.27 -56.04
CA ALA A 250 -2.13 8.51 -57.19
C ALA A 250 -2.57 7.67 -58.41
N GLU A 251 -2.90 6.38 -58.21
CA GLU A 251 -3.43 5.49 -59.27
C GLU A 251 -4.75 6.02 -59.82
N SER A 252 -5.72 6.35 -58.94
CA SER A 252 -7.01 6.92 -59.38
C SER A 252 -6.88 8.23 -60.16
N ARG A 253 -5.89 9.06 -59.79
CA ARG A 253 -5.60 10.32 -60.53
C ARG A 253 -5.02 10.03 -61.96
N ALA A 254 -4.15 9.02 -62.05
CA ALA A 254 -3.63 8.60 -63.36
C ALA A 254 -4.74 8.09 -64.28
N ASP A 255 -5.66 7.25 -63.77
CA ASP A 255 -6.78 6.75 -64.49
C ASP A 255 -7.74 7.87 -64.98
N ILE A 256 -7.98 8.83 -64.13
CA ILE A 256 -8.81 10.02 -64.48
C ILE A 256 -8.14 10.84 -65.60
N GLN A 257 -6.80 10.95 -65.61
CA GLN A 257 -6.07 11.67 -66.64
C GLN A 257 -6.15 10.93 -67.99
N ILE A 258 -5.96 9.60 -68.00
CA ILE A 258 -6.13 8.77 -69.20
C ILE A 258 -7.52 8.93 -69.82
N LEU A 259 -8.56 8.84 -68.96
CA LEU A 259 -9.97 9.01 -69.42
C LEU A 259 -10.28 10.42 -69.94
N LYS A 260 -9.52 11.44 -69.57
CA LYS A 260 -9.67 12.81 -70.10
C LYS A 260 -9.00 12.91 -71.48
N ASP A 261 -7.80 12.36 -71.60
CA ASP A 261 -7.00 12.39 -72.84
C ASP A 261 -7.68 11.58 -73.94
N ASP A 262 -8.43 10.48 -73.65
CA ASP A 262 -9.24 9.69 -74.56
C ASP A 262 -10.50 10.40 -75.08
N LYS A 263 -10.90 11.53 -74.50
CA LYS A 263 -12.10 12.29 -74.87
C LYS A 263 -11.81 13.53 -75.70
N GLU A 264 -10.57 13.90 -75.91
CA GLU A 264 -10.11 14.96 -76.84
C GLU A 264 -9.76 14.39 -78.19
#